data_84e15822b9d8a1e8ef3dc04cbd0a14f3
#
_entry.id   84e15822b9d8a1e8ef3dc04cbd0a14f3
#
_cell.length_a   1.000
_cell.length_b   1.000
_cell.length_c   1.000
_cell.angle_alpha   90.00
_cell.angle_beta   90.00
_cell.angle_gamma   90.00
#
_symmetry.space_group_name_H-M   'P 1'
#
loop_
_entity.id
_entity.type
_entity.pdbx_description
1 polymer ?
#
loop_
_entity_poly.entity_id
_entity_poly.type
_entity_poly.pdbx_seq_one_letter_code
_entity_poly.pdbx_strand_id
1 'polypeptide(L)'
;MASSRPLSRLLSRSLSRSLVGGLASGFSFSDTDAATYAAAIEGDGVALSDDQKQAIDTFYVTGKSGGWYSSLARVYLPVWQQASANSRCLVSGTQGTFNGSIGHNAGYISNPSYSGYFDTGSTSVGKGLSLGAQGYGFLQVDISGSLGTPMGGYDDFNSFDNGNVVKQRVGGRMRFYYGEYSGSSFAQSGAQSSGTQRIFASIESGGDIYLDDRTSSGFNNIAYSSGVVADEPSSYANDYLMAVNQYYGYDSADEYWGGEMGAAFFHTSTDSGFNSDFTLALKNLWEGCTGLSL
;
A
#
# COMPACT_ATOMS: atom_id res chain seq x y z
N MET A 1 10.80 28.55 77.32
CA MET A 1 10.33 29.37 76.19
C MET A 1 10.72 28.63 74.89
N ALA A 2 9.75 27.95 74.27
CA ALA A 2 9.94 27.15 73.06
C ALA A 2 9.53 28.01 71.87
N SER A 3 10.43 28.20 70.89
CA SER A 3 10.24 28.97 69.67
C SER A 3 9.53 28.12 68.65
N SER A 4 8.26 28.47 68.34
CA SER A 4 7.52 27.91 67.22
C SER A 4 8.00 28.47 65.93
N ARG A 5 8.59 27.61 65.00
CA ARG A 5 8.85 27.90 63.58
C ARG A 5 7.61 27.61 62.77
N PRO A 6 7.19 28.46 61.86
CA PRO A 6 6.02 28.20 61.03
C PRO A 6 6.27 27.20 59.92
N LEU A 7 5.38 26.23 59.83
CA LEU A 7 5.32 25.13 58.81
C LEU A 7 4.90 25.58 57.39
N SER A 8 4.93 26.87 57.09
CA SER A 8 4.38 27.40 55.84
C SER A 8 5.35 27.48 54.64
N ARG A 9 6.61 27.00 54.75
CA ARG A 9 7.60 27.08 53.66
C ARG A 9 7.87 25.75 52.93
N LEU A 10 7.24 24.66 53.32
CA LEU A 10 7.48 23.33 52.70
C LEU A 10 6.41 22.88 51.72
N LEU A 11 5.28 23.58 51.63
CA LEU A 11 4.18 23.23 50.72
C LEU A 11 4.19 24.01 49.39
N SER A 12 5.00 25.06 49.24
CA SER A 12 5.07 25.87 48.01
C SER A 12 6.12 25.41 47.00
N ARG A 13 6.97 24.43 47.34
CA ARG A 13 7.99 23.90 46.43
C ARG A 13 7.65 22.59 45.71
N SER A 14 6.58 21.88 46.09
CA SER A 14 6.19 20.63 45.42
C SER A 14 5.11 20.82 44.37
N LEU A 15 4.39 21.94 44.34
CA LEU A 15 3.33 22.22 43.37
C LEU A 15 3.81 22.96 42.09
N SER A 16 5.01 23.54 42.10
CA SER A 16 5.56 24.25 40.94
C SER A 16 6.47 23.38 40.05
N ARG A 17 6.71 22.13 40.43
CA ARG A 17 7.47 21.18 39.58
C ARG A 17 6.61 20.18 38.78
N SER A 18 5.32 20.14 39.04
CA SER A 18 4.39 19.21 38.37
C SER A 18 3.64 19.83 37.17
N LEU A 19 3.82 21.13 36.91
CA LEU A 19 3.12 21.85 35.85
C LEU A 19 4.04 22.32 34.69
N VAL A 20 5.32 22.01 34.73
CA VAL A 20 6.29 22.32 33.65
C VAL A 20 6.86 21.07 33.01
N GLY A 21 6.37 19.89 33.41
CA GLY A 21 6.80 18.58 32.85
C GLY A 21 5.85 17.99 31.81
N GLY A 22 5.17 18.80 31.03
CA GLY A 22 4.17 18.31 30.08
C GLY A 22 4.02 19.13 28.82
N LEU A 23 5.10 19.73 28.34
CA LEU A 23 5.22 19.92 26.90
C LEU A 23 5.73 18.57 26.39
N ALA A 24 4.79 17.71 25.95
CA ALA A 24 5.11 16.62 25.07
C ALA A 24 5.96 17.25 23.98
N SER A 25 7.23 16.87 23.87
CA SER A 25 8.06 17.21 22.73
C SER A 25 7.33 16.57 21.56
N GLY A 26 6.60 17.37 20.78
CA GLY A 26 5.87 16.86 19.61
C GLY A 26 6.87 16.14 18.73
N PHE A 27 6.46 15.01 18.13
CA PHE A 27 7.31 14.28 17.22
C PHE A 27 7.85 15.22 16.15
N SER A 28 9.14 15.13 15.85
CA SER A 28 9.81 15.95 14.83
C SER A 28 10.19 15.08 13.64
N PHE A 29 9.55 15.34 12.51
CA PHE A 29 9.89 14.66 11.26
C PHE A 29 11.25 15.10 10.72
N SER A 30 12.01 14.16 10.20
CA SER A 30 13.28 14.42 9.46
C SER A 30 13.00 14.69 7.99
N ASP A 31 11.86 14.22 7.46
CA ASP A 31 11.44 14.39 6.08
C ASP A 31 10.17 15.24 5.97
N THR A 32 10.17 16.21 5.05
CA THR A 32 9.04 17.14 4.87
C THR A 32 7.82 16.48 4.22
N ASP A 33 8.01 15.51 3.33
CA ASP A 33 6.90 14.82 2.70
C ASP A 33 6.24 13.86 3.70
N ALA A 34 7.05 13.23 4.59
CA ALA A 34 6.55 12.46 5.71
C ALA A 34 5.67 13.31 6.65
N ALA A 35 6.14 14.51 6.99
CA ALA A 35 5.37 15.46 7.80
C ALA A 35 4.06 15.85 7.11
N THR A 36 4.11 16.11 5.81
CA THR A 36 2.94 16.49 5.00
C THR A 36 1.91 15.35 4.94
N TYR A 37 2.35 14.12 4.71
CA TYR A 37 1.48 12.96 4.69
C TYR A 37 0.83 12.72 6.06
N ALA A 38 1.62 12.73 7.13
CA ALA A 38 1.13 12.56 8.49
C ALA A 38 0.08 13.62 8.87
N ALA A 39 0.35 14.89 8.57
CA ALA A 39 -0.61 15.97 8.80
C ALA A 39 -1.91 15.80 8.01
N ALA A 40 -1.84 15.27 6.79
CA ALA A 40 -3.03 14.98 5.99
C ALA A 40 -3.85 13.84 6.59
N ILE A 41 -3.22 12.77 7.10
CA ILE A 41 -3.88 11.67 7.81
C ILE A 41 -4.53 12.16 9.09
N GLU A 42 -3.85 13.01 9.87
CA GLU A 42 -4.43 13.64 11.08
C GLU A 42 -5.59 14.58 10.71
N GLY A 43 -5.49 15.31 9.61
CA GLY A 43 -6.58 16.13 9.05
C GLY A 43 -7.82 15.33 8.62
N ASP A 44 -7.66 14.07 8.28
CA ASP A 44 -8.74 13.12 7.98
C ASP A 44 -9.35 12.48 9.27
N GLY A 45 -8.93 12.91 10.46
CA GLY A 45 -9.50 12.50 11.73
C GLY A 45 -8.80 11.33 12.42
N VAL A 46 -7.63 10.92 11.96
CA VAL A 46 -6.80 9.89 12.60
C VAL A 46 -5.81 10.53 13.55
N ALA A 47 -5.79 10.12 14.81
CA ALA A 47 -4.76 10.54 15.76
C ALA A 47 -3.55 9.61 15.64
N LEU A 48 -2.44 10.10 15.08
CA LEU A 48 -1.21 9.32 14.93
C LEU A 48 -0.39 9.31 16.22
N SER A 49 0.03 8.14 16.67
CA SER A 49 1.04 7.98 17.72
C SER A 49 2.43 8.39 17.25
N ASP A 50 3.35 8.63 18.18
CA ASP A 50 4.74 8.92 17.83
C ASP A 50 5.42 7.74 17.12
N ASP A 51 5.08 6.50 17.44
CA ASP A 51 5.58 5.30 16.76
C ASP A 51 5.11 5.25 15.29
N GLN A 52 3.84 5.58 15.03
CA GLN A 52 3.30 5.67 13.68
C GLN A 52 3.95 6.78 12.87
N LYS A 53 4.16 7.95 13.48
CA LYS A 53 4.90 9.07 12.88
C LYS A 53 6.34 8.67 12.56
N GLN A 54 7.00 7.95 13.48
CA GLN A 54 8.36 7.44 13.25
C GLN A 54 8.40 6.44 12.09
N ALA A 55 7.43 5.53 11.98
CA ALA A 55 7.37 4.57 10.87
C ALA A 55 7.20 5.29 9.53
N ILE A 56 6.32 6.30 9.47
CA ILE A 56 6.12 7.14 8.29
C ILE A 56 7.42 7.87 7.93
N ASP A 57 8.04 8.56 8.88
CA ASP A 57 9.30 9.31 8.64
C ASP A 57 10.41 8.39 8.13
N THR A 58 10.57 7.23 8.78
CA THR A 58 11.58 6.22 8.39
C THR A 58 11.40 5.73 6.97
N PHE A 59 10.16 5.49 6.53
CA PHE A 59 9.87 5.06 5.16
C PHE A 59 10.37 6.08 4.12
N TYR A 60 10.04 7.35 4.31
CA TYR A 60 10.46 8.40 3.37
C TYR A 60 11.99 8.62 3.40
N VAL A 61 12.59 8.71 4.59
CA VAL A 61 14.04 8.88 4.74
C VAL A 61 14.80 7.72 4.10
N THR A 62 14.40 6.48 4.39
CA THR A 62 15.02 5.26 3.82
C THR A 62 14.85 5.21 2.31
N GLY A 63 13.66 5.52 1.80
CA GLY A 63 13.38 5.49 0.38
C GLY A 63 14.16 6.50 -0.42
N LYS A 64 14.27 7.74 0.09
CA LYS A 64 15.02 8.81 -0.56
C LYS A 64 16.53 8.56 -0.49
N SER A 65 17.05 8.14 0.65
CA SER A 65 18.47 7.82 0.80
C SER A 65 18.89 6.57 0.04
N GLY A 66 18.00 5.56 -0.09
CA GLY A 66 18.21 4.35 -0.87
C GLY A 66 17.95 4.54 -2.37
N GLY A 67 17.43 5.71 -2.79
CA GLY A 67 17.21 6.05 -4.20
C GLY A 67 15.96 5.44 -4.83
N TRP A 68 15.26 4.52 -4.15
CA TRP A 68 14.11 3.83 -4.72
C TRP A 68 12.80 4.64 -4.63
N TYR A 69 12.73 5.67 -3.77
CA TYR A 69 11.50 6.47 -3.61
C TYR A 69 11.06 7.16 -4.91
N SER A 70 12.00 7.63 -5.73
CA SER A 70 11.73 8.31 -7.00
C SER A 70 11.07 7.40 -8.05
N SER A 71 11.17 6.08 -7.90
CA SER A 71 10.51 5.11 -8.78
C SER A 71 9.09 4.79 -8.34
N LEU A 72 8.64 5.24 -7.17
CA LEU A 72 7.27 5.02 -6.72
C LEU A 72 6.30 5.93 -7.47
N ALA A 73 5.33 5.35 -8.14
CA ALA A 73 4.24 6.08 -8.79
C ALA A 73 3.09 6.35 -7.82
N ARG A 74 2.63 5.33 -7.12
CA ARG A 74 1.56 5.41 -6.11
C ARG A 74 1.81 4.37 -5.01
N VAL A 75 1.49 4.73 -3.77
CA VAL A 75 1.41 3.80 -2.63
C VAL A 75 0.18 4.17 -1.81
N TYR A 76 -0.69 3.22 -1.61
CA TYR A 76 -1.85 3.33 -0.72
C TYR A 76 -1.61 2.44 0.50
N LEU A 77 -1.83 2.99 1.69
CA LEU A 77 -1.67 2.31 2.98
C LEU A 77 -3.01 2.39 3.75
N PRO A 78 -3.99 1.52 3.42
CA PRO A 78 -5.33 1.62 3.98
C PRO A 78 -5.45 0.95 5.35
N VAL A 79 -4.78 1.49 6.37
CA VAL A 79 -4.67 0.93 7.73
C VAL A 79 -5.36 1.77 8.80
N TRP A 80 -5.95 2.91 8.42
CA TRP A 80 -6.33 3.98 9.35
C TRP A 80 -7.76 3.89 9.90
N GLN A 81 -8.54 2.88 9.53
CA GLN A 81 -9.96 2.72 9.94
C GLN A 81 -10.88 3.87 9.50
N GLN A 82 -10.39 4.79 8.68
CA GLN A 82 -11.12 5.94 8.16
C GLN A 82 -11.02 5.94 6.63
N ALA A 83 -12.16 6.01 5.93
CA ALA A 83 -12.18 5.96 4.46
C ALA A 83 -11.36 7.10 3.84
N SER A 84 -11.47 8.34 4.36
CA SER A 84 -10.72 9.49 3.86
C SER A 84 -9.21 9.29 3.98
N ALA A 85 -8.73 8.86 5.15
CA ALA A 85 -7.31 8.59 5.38
C ALA A 85 -6.82 7.40 4.55
N ASN A 86 -7.61 6.32 4.47
CA ASN A 86 -7.28 5.13 3.67
C ASN A 86 -7.24 5.39 2.17
N SER A 87 -7.88 6.46 1.69
CA SER A 87 -7.89 6.84 0.27
C SER A 87 -6.65 7.60 -0.18
N ARG A 88 -5.81 8.07 0.76
CA ARG A 88 -4.64 8.91 0.43
C ARG A 88 -3.48 8.10 -0.13
N CYS A 89 -2.96 8.58 -1.24
CA CYS A 89 -1.69 8.12 -1.77
C CYS A 89 -0.52 8.71 -0.97
N LEU A 90 0.33 7.85 -0.45
CA LEU A 90 1.51 8.23 0.33
C LEU A 90 2.53 9.03 -0.50
N VAL A 91 2.65 8.75 -1.81
CA VAL A 91 3.64 9.42 -2.67
C VAL A 91 3.15 10.78 -3.19
N SER A 92 1.89 10.83 -3.67
CA SER A 92 1.36 12.03 -4.34
C SER A 92 0.42 12.88 -3.48
N GLY A 93 -0.03 12.36 -2.33
CA GLY A 93 -1.04 12.99 -1.50
C GLY A 93 -2.46 13.00 -2.11
N THR A 94 -2.62 12.54 -3.35
CA THR A 94 -3.94 12.46 -4.01
C THR A 94 -4.83 11.44 -3.31
N GLN A 95 -6.15 11.64 -3.40
CA GLN A 95 -7.13 10.70 -2.88
C GLN A 95 -7.81 9.96 -4.02
N GLY A 96 -8.03 8.67 -3.81
CA GLY A 96 -8.95 7.88 -4.62
C GLY A 96 -10.35 7.85 -4.00
N THR A 97 -11.22 7.02 -4.53
CA THR A 97 -12.63 6.94 -4.12
C THR A 97 -13.04 5.52 -3.80
N PHE A 98 -13.55 5.30 -2.59
CA PHE A 98 -14.19 4.03 -2.23
C PHE A 98 -15.63 3.98 -2.77
N ASN A 99 -15.96 2.88 -3.43
CA ASN A 99 -17.27 2.61 -3.98
C ASN A 99 -17.82 1.30 -3.39
N GLY A 100 -19.12 1.25 -3.11
CA GLY A 100 -19.77 0.09 -2.52
C GLY A 100 -19.35 -0.16 -1.07
N SER A 101 -19.42 -1.42 -0.64
CA SER A 101 -19.19 -1.80 0.76
C SER A 101 -17.76 -2.28 0.95
N ILE A 102 -16.87 -1.39 1.40
CA ILE A 102 -15.51 -1.71 1.84
C ILE A 102 -15.41 -1.56 3.35
N GLY A 103 -14.91 -2.60 4.02
CA GLY A 103 -14.54 -2.56 5.44
C GLY A 103 -13.22 -1.84 5.64
N HIS A 104 -13.19 -0.88 6.56
CA HIS A 104 -11.99 -0.14 6.96
C HIS A 104 -11.54 -0.61 8.34
N ASN A 105 -10.59 -1.53 8.37
CA ASN A 105 -10.14 -2.21 9.60
C ASN A 105 -8.78 -1.67 10.07
N ALA A 106 -8.41 -1.99 11.31
CA ALA A 106 -7.06 -1.75 11.78
C ALA A 106 -6.07 -2.64 11.00
N GLY A 107 -5.26 -2.03 10.14
CA GLY A 107 -4.24 -2.72 9.36
C GLY A 107 -4.62 -3.12 7.94
N TYR A 108 -5.90 -3.06 7.53
CA TYR A 108 -6.31 -3.46 6.17
C TYR A 108 -7.69 -2.94 5.77
N ILE A 109 -7.98 -2.98 4.48
CA ILE A 109 -9.34 -2.93 3.93
C ILE A 109 -9.80 -4.34 3.55
N SER A 110 -11.10 -4.57 3.60
CA SER A 110 -11.74 -5.83 3.22
C SER A 110 -12.98 -5.59 2.37
N ASN A 111 -13.35 -6.57 1.54
CA ASN A 111 -14.54 -6.54 0.69
C ASN A 111 -15.43 -7.77 0.95
N PRO A 112 -16.04 -7.88 2.13
CA PRO A 112 -16.74 -9.09 2.55
C PRO A 112 -18.01 -9.40 1.72
N SER A 113 -18.56 -8.38 1.05
CA SER A 113 -19.75 -8.50 0.22
C SER A 113 -19.46 -8.69 -1.27
N TYR A 114 -18.20 -8.69 -1.68
CA TYR A 114 -17.78 -8.75 -3.09
C TYR A 114 -18.48 -7.70 -3.97
N SER A 115 -18.70 -6.50 -3.46
CA SER A 115 -19.46 -5.46 -4.15
C SER A 115 -18.81 -4.06 -4.03
N GLY A 116 -17.69 -3.96 -3.31
CA GLY A 116 -16.96 -2.73 -3.12
C GLY A 116 -15.62 -2.74 -3.85
N TYR A 117 -15.13 -1.57 -4.19
CA TYR A 117 -13.80 -1.36 -4.76
C TYR A 117 -13.27 0.04 -4.41
N PHE A 118 -11.99 0.21 -4.58
CA PHE A 118 -11.34 1.51 -4.48
C PHE A 118 -10.82 1.93 -5.86
N ASP A 119 -11.35 3.04 -6.38
CA ASP A 119 -10.88 3.68 -7.60
C ASP A 119 -9.70 4.60 -7.26
N THR A 120 -8.53 4.32 -7.83
CA THR A 120 -7.34 5.16 -7.63
C THR A 120 -7.43 6.53 -8.29
N GLY A 121 -8.43 6.77 -9.13
CA GLY A 121 -8.63 7.99 -9.90
C GLY A 121 -7.57 8.22 -10.98
N SER A 122 -6.84 7.17 -11.38
CA SER A 122 -5.78 7.29 -12.37
C SER A 122 -5.55 5.97 -13.10
N THR A 123 -5.32 6.06 -14.41
CA THR A 123 -4.89 4.93 -15.24
C THR A 123 -3.44 4.54 -14.94
N SER A 124 -3.01 3.37 -15.39
CA SER A 124 -1.61 2.94 -15.25
C SER A 124 -0.65 3.90 -15.96
N VAL A 125 -0.96 4.32 -17.19
CA VAL A 125 -0.19 5.35 -17.93
C VAL A 125 -0.22 6.70 -17.19
N GLY A 126 -1.37 7.09 -16.63
CA GLY A 126 -1.51 8.31 -15.82
C GLY A 126 -0.67 8.31 -14.54
N LYS A 127 -0.22 7.14 -14.08
CA LYS A 127 0.75 6.96 -12.98
C LYS A 127 2.20 6.98 -13.47
N GLY A 128 2.44 7.07 -14.77
CA GLY A 128 3.77 7.07 -15.37
C GLY A 128 4.32 5.68 -15.69
N LEU A 129 3.52 4.62 -15.60
CA LEU A 129 3.91 3.29 -16.03
C LEU A 129 4.00 3.25 -17.56
N SER A 130 4.94 2.50 -18.09
CA SER A 130 5.14 2.31 -19.53
C SER A 130 5.68 0.91 -19.81
N LEU A 131 5.53 0.45 -21.03
CA LEU A 131 6.12 -0.80 -21.47
C LEU A 131 7.63 -0.83 -21.17
N GLY A 132 8.09 -1.90 -20.54
CA GLY A 132 9.49 -2.07 -20.12
C GLY A 132 9.86 -1.33 -18.83
N ALA A 133 8.92 -0.62 -18.19
CA ALA A 133 9.14 0.09 -16.92
C ALA A 133 7.84 0.17 -16.11
N GLN A 134 7.32 -0.98 -15.72
CA GLN A 134 6.09 -1.07 -14.96
C GLN A 134 6.16 -2.15 -13.89
N GLY A 135 5.67 -1.82 -12.72
CA GLY A 135 5.57 -2.77 -11.62
C GLY A 135 4.46 -2.38 -10.67
N TYR A 136 3.91 -3.38 -10.04
CA TYR A 136 2.81 -3.21 -9.09
C TYR A 136 2.73 -4.39 -8.14
N GLY A 137 2.05 -4.17 -7.02
CA GLY A 137 1.89 -5.20 -6.02
C GLY A 137 1.04 -4.75 -4.85
N PHE A 138 0.90 -5.64 -3.88
CA PHE A 138 0.08 -5.38 -2.71
C PHE A 138 0.52 -6.21 -1.50
N LEU A 139 0.18 -5.72 -0.31
CA LEU A 139 0.26 -6.48 0.93
C LEU A 139 -1.06 -7.22 1.14
N GLN A 140 -1.00 -8.53 1.06
CA GLN A 140 -2.07 -9.43 1.43
C GLN A 140 -2.03 -9.67 2.94
N VAL A 141 -3.12 -9.38 3.65
CA VAL A 141 -3.29 -9.73 5.07
C VAL A 141 -3.96 -11.10 5.18
N ASP A 142 -5.02 -11.31 4.40
CA ASP A 142 -5.61 -12.63 4.21
C ASP A 142 -6.17 -12.81 2.80
N ILE A 143 -6.31 -14.05 2.35
CA ILE A 143 -6.99 -14.39 1.09
C ILE A 143 -8.43 -14.79 1.38
N SER A 144 -9.33 -14.40 0.49
CA SER A 144 -10.67 -15.00 0.48
C SER A 144 -10.61 -16.40 -0.12
N GLY A 145 -11.55 -17.26 0.25
CA GLY A 145 -11.74 -18.54 -0.42
C GLY A 145 -12.23 -18.42 -1.87
N SER A 146 -12.61 -17.23 -2.30
CA SER A 146 -13.17 -16.94 -3.63
C SER A 146 -12.08 -16.45 -4.60
N LEU A 147 -12.32 -16.77 -5.89
CA LEU A 147 -11.56 -16.16 -6.98
C LEU A 147 -11.91 -14.69 -7.09
N GLY A 148 -11.00 -13.87 -7.60
CA GLY A 148 -11.24 -12.46 -7.81
C GLY A 148 -9.96 -11.70 -8.14
N THR A 149 -10.08 -10.41 -8.33
CA THR A 149 -8.97 -9.53 -8.72
C THR A 149 -8.63 -8.57 -7.60
N PRO A 150 -7.49 -8.76 -6.90
CA PRO A 150 -7.02 -7.84 -5.88
C PRO A 150 -6.81 -6.41 -6.38
N MET A 151 -6.31 -6.25 -7.62
CA MET A 151 -6.09 -4.94 -8.20
C MET A 151 -5.93 -5.01 -9.72
N GLY A 152 -6.26 -3.92 -10.39
CA GLY A 152 -5.93 -3.72 -11.80
C GLY A 152 -6.95 -2.91 -12.58
N GLY A 153 -6.56 -2.62 -13.82
CA GLY A 153 -7.39 -2.02 -14.84
C GLY A 153 -6.90 -2.44 -16.22
N TYR A 154 -7.82 -2.67 -17.15
CA TYR A 154 -7.48 -2.98 -18.53
C TYR A 154 -8.49 -2.37 -19.52
N ASP A 155 -7.98 -2.07 -20.69
CA ASP A 155 -8.75 -1.48 -21.78
C ASP A 155 -9.24 -2.60 -22.70
N ASP A 156 -10.55 -2.78 -22.81
CA ASP A 156 -11.19 -3.77 -23.69
C ASP A 156 -11.75 -3.08 -24.95
N PHE A 157 -10.91 -2.25 -25.58
CA PHE A 157 -11.22 -1.59 -26.84
C PHE A 157 -10.63 -2.39 -28.01
N ASN A 158 -11.47 -2.98 -28.84
CA ASN A 158 -11.08 -3.65 -30.10
C ASN A 158 -10.18 -4.88 -29.95
N SER A 159 -10.36 -5.70 -28.93
CA SER A 159 -9.61 -6.96 -28.71
C SER A 159 -8.13 -6.77 -28.36
N PHE A 160 -7.73 -5.59 -27.88
CA PHE A 160 -6.42 -5.34 -27.31
C PHE A 160 -6.61 -5.05 -25.80
N ASP A 161 -6.35 -6.06 -25.00
CA ASP A 161 -6.49 -6.00 -23.53
C ASP A 161 -5.24 -5.37 -22.89
N ASN A 162 -5.00 -4.09 -23.15
CA ASN A 162 -3.88 -3.37 -22.51
C ASN A 162 -4.17 -3.14 -21.04
N GLY A 163 -3.30 -3.58 -20.15
CA GLY A 163 -3.48 -3.29 -18.72
C GLY A 163 -2.60 -4.08 -17.77
N ASN A 164 -2.76 -3.78 -16.51
CA ASN A 164 -2.07 -4.42 -15.39
C ASN A 164 -3.10 -5.02 -14.44
N VAL A 165 -3.10 -6.33 -14.29
CA VAL A 165 -4.11 -7.03 -13.47
C VAL A 165 -3.47 -8.08 -12.58
N VAL A 166 -3.82 -8.08 -11.30
CA VAL A 166 -3.55 -9.21 -10.39
C VAL A 166 -4.81 -10.02 -10.22
N LYS A 167 -4.74 -11.32 -10.48
CA LYS A 167 -5.87 -12.24 -10.34
C LYS A 167 -5.57 -13.37 -9.36
N GLN A 168 -6.45 -13.57 -8.39
CA GLN A 168 -6.44 -14.77 -7.57
C GLN A 168 -7.03 -15.94 -8.34
N ARG A 169 -6.27 -17.05 -8.38
CA ARG A 169 -6.65 -18.31 -9.04
C ARG A 169 -6.91 -19.40 -8.00
N VAL A 170 -7.43 -20.53 -8.47
CA VAL A 170 -7.67 -21.71 -7.63
C VAL A 170 -6.46 -22.07 -6.80
N GLY A 171 -6.67 -22.37 -5.52
CA GLY A 171 -5.62 -22.63 -4.54
C GLY A 171 -4.88 -21.38 -4.06
N GLY A 172 -5.50 -20.19 -4.19
CA GLY A 172 -4.94 -18.93 -3.70
C GLY A 172 -3.73 -18.41 -4.48
N ARG A 173 -3.45 -18.96 -5.67
CA ARG A 173 -2.35 -18.50 -6.50
C ARG A 173 -2.64 -17.10 -7.02
N MET A 174 -1.64 -16.20 -6.99
CA MET A 174 -1.73 -14.87 -7.57
C MET A 174 -1.03 -14.84 -8.91
N ARG A 175 -1.73 -14.36 -9.95
CA ARG A 175 -1.16 -14.08 -11.27
C ARG A 175 -1.08 -12.59 -11.48
N PHE A 176 0.06 -12.15 -11.97
CA PHE A 176 0.33 -10.78 -12.34
C PHE A 176 0.43 -10.72 -13.86
N TYR A 177 -0.54 -10.07 -14.49
CA TYR A 177 -0.65 -9.92 -15.94
C TYR A 177 -0.12 -8.55 -16.36
N TYR A 178 0.62 -8.55 -17.48
CA TYR A 178 1.13 -7.35 -18.12
C TYR A 178 0.66 -7.36 -19.58
N GLY A 179 -0.36 -6.59 -19.91
CA GLY A 179 -0.99 -6.58 -21.21
C GLY A 179 -2.19 -7.53 -21.29
N GLU A 180 -2.26 -8.37 -22.32
CA GLU A 180 -3.43 -9.20 -22.62
C GLU A 180 -3.84 -10.08 -21.43
N TYR A 181 -5.00 -9.77 -20.86
CA TYR A 181 -5.56 -10.44 -19.68
C TYR A 181 -5.87 -11.95 -19.90
N SER A 182 -6.14 -12.34 -21.14
CA SER A 182 -6.38 -13.72 -21.56
C SER A 182 -5.10 -14.45 -21.99
N GLY A 183 -4.00 -13.73 -22.18
CA GLY A 183 -2.78 -14.25 -22.79
C GLY A 183 -1.83 -14.96 -21.82
N SER A 184 -0.61 -15.21 -22.31
CA SER A 184 0.47 -15.89 -21.59
C SER A 184 1.41 -14.94 -20.84
N SER A 185 1.18 -13.64 -20.93
CA SER A 185 2.03 -12.57 -20.37
C SER A 185 1.83 -12.38 -18.88
N PHE A 186 2.18 -13.39 -18.07
CA PHE A 186 2.03 -13.33 -16.62
C PHE A 186 3.14 -14.05 -15.86
N ALA A 187 3.36 -13.61 -14.61
CA ALA A 187 4.05 -14.39 -13.58
C ALA A 187 3.05 -14.90 -12.52
N GLN A 188 3.25 -16.08 -11.97
CA GLN A 188 2.32 -16.72 -11.05
C GLN A 188 3.01 -17.23 -9.79
N SER A 189 2.44 -16.91 -8.63
CA SER A 189 2.87 -17.44 -7.34
C SER A 189 2.53 -18.93 -7.18
N GLY A 190 3.18 -19.59 -6.22
CA GLY A 190 2.73 -20.88 -5.68
C GLY A 190 1.34 -20.76 -5.02
N ALA A 191 0.78 -21.92 -4.64
CA ALA A 191 -0.47 -21.99 -3.89
C ALA A 191 -0.33 -21.28 -2.53
N GLN A 192 -1.38 -20.57 -2.12
CA GLN A 192 -1.47 -19.84 -0.87
C GLN A 192 -2.61 -20.41 -0.01
N SER A 193 -2.45 -20.36 1.30
CA SER A 193 -3.52 -20.67 2.24
C SER A 193 -4.02 -19.40 2.92
N SER A 194 -5.25 -19.44 3.42
CA SER A 194 -5.80 -18.43 4.33
C SER A 194 -4.89 -18.25 5.55
N GLY A 195 -4.85 -17.04 6.09
CA GLY A 195 -3.97 -16.64 7.20
C GLY A 195 -2.50 -16.42 6.81
N THR A 196 -2.16 -16.51 5.52
CA THR A 196 -0.79 -16.22 5.06
C THR A 196 -0.65 -14.77 4.68
N GLN A 197 0.06 -14.02 5.50
CA GLN A 197 0.40 -12.63 5.22
C GLN A 197 1.65 -12.54 4.36
N ARG A 198 1.63 -11.68 3.34
CA ARG A 198 2.78 -11.41 2.47
C ARG A 198 2.64 -10.17 1.63
N ILE A 199 3.76 -9.62 1.19
CA ILE A 199 3.80 -8.57 0.19
C ILE A 199 4.21 -9.21 -1.13
N PHE A 200 3.34 -9.11 -2.14
CA PHE A 200 3.69 -9.44 -3.52
C PHE A 200 4.20 -8.19 -4.22
N ALA A 201 5.28 -8.32 -4.98
CA ALA A 201 5.82 -7.25 -5.82
C ALA A 201 6.23 -7.82 -7.17
N SER A 202 5.85 -7.15 -8.24
CA SER A 202 6.22 -7.56 -9.59
C SER A 202 6.89 -6.42 -10.35
N ILE A 203 7.78 -6.78 -11.28
CA ILE A 203 8.45 -5.86 -12.21
C ILE A 203 8.33 -6.46 -13.60
N GLU A 204 7.93 -5.65 -14.59
CA GLU A 204 8.16 -5.91 -16.00
C GLU A 204 9.29 -5.00 -16.49
N SER A 205 10.31 -5.59 -17.09
CA SER A 205 11.50 -4.89 -17.58
C SER A 205 11.97 -5.53 -18.88
N GLY A 206 11.69 -4.87 -20.00
CA GLY A 206 12.18 -5.28 -21.32
C GLY A 206 11.70 -6.65 -21.80
N GLY A 207 10.50 -7.07 -21.40
CA GLY A 207 9.91 -8.38 -21.74
C GLY A 207 10.21 -9.48 -20.72
N ASP A 208 10.85 -9.15 -19.62
CA ASP A 208 11.05 -10.05 -18.48
C ASP A 208 10.12 -9.65 -17.33
N ILE A 209 9.40 -10.63 -16.78
CA ILE A 209 8.53 -10.42 -15.61
C ILE A 209 9.15 -11.13 -14.41
N TYR A 210 9.39 -10.38 -13.36
CA TYR A 210 9.81 -10.88 -12.05
C TYR A 210 8.63 -10.77 -11.07
N LEU A 211 8.39 -11.82 -10.32
CA LEU A 211 7.43 -11.81 -9.22
C LEU A 211 8.13 -12.26 -7.95
N ASP A 212 8.12 -11.40 -6.98
CA ASP A 212 8.75 -11.59 -5.68
C ASP A 212 7.69 -11.59 -4.58
N ASP A 213 7.99 -12.23 -3.46
CA ASP A 213 7.24 -12.07 -2.23
C ASP A 213 8.14 -11.77 -1.04
N ARG A 214 7.55 -11.07 -0.07
CA ARG A 214 8.10 -10.92 1.27
C ARG A 214 7.12 -11.47 2.29
N THR A 215 7.64 -12.34 3.13
CA THR A 215 6.94 -12.95 4.26
C THR A 215 7.67 -12.64 5.57
N SER A 216 7.16 -13.11 6.69
CA SER A 216 7.88 -13.07 7.97
C SER A 216 9.25 -13.75 7.93
N SER A 217 9.42 -14.77 7.09
CA SER A 217 10.68 -15.52 6.94
C SER A 217 11.70 -14.86 6.01
N GLY A 218 11.32 -13.85 5.23
CA GLY A 218 12.24 -13.13 4.36
C GLY A 218 11.66 -12.76 2.98
N PHE A 219 12.57 -12.39 2.08
CA PHE A 219 12.29 -12.04 0.69
C PHE A 219 12.65 -13.21 -0.23
N ASN A 220 11.77 -13.51 -1.18
CA ASN A 220 11.94 -14.61 -2.13
C ASN A 220 11.58 -14.18 -3.54
N ASN A 221 12.37 -14.56 -4.52
CA ASN A 221 11.93 -14.57 -5.92
C ASN A 221 11.08 -15.83 -6.12
N ILE A 222 9.81 -15.66 -6.48
CA ILE A 222 8.84 -16.77 -6.55
C ILE A 222 8.45 -17.16 -7.97
N ALA A 223 8.63 -16.26 -8.93
CA ALA A 223 8.43 -16.57 -10.34
C ALA A 223 9.22 -15.62 -11.24
N TYR A 224 9.65 -16.16 -12.38
CA TYR A 224 10.30 -15.44 -13.45
C TYR A 224 9.74 -15.92 -14.78
N SER A 225 9.41 -15.01 -15.68
CA SER A 225 9.02 -15.30 -17.06
C SER A 225 9.84 -14.42 -17.99
N SER A 226 10.51 -15.02 -18.98
CA SER A 226 11.33 -14.29 -19.95
C SER A 226 10.72 -14.33 -21.33
N GLY A 227 11.05 -13.32 -22.15
CA GLY A 227 10.59 -13.23 -23.54
C GLY A 227 9.06 -13.08 -23.64
N VAL A 228 8.46 -12.51 -22.62
CA VAL A 228 7.01 -12.24 -22.59
C VAL A 228 6.75 -11.04 -23.47
N VAL A 229 5.74 -11.14 -24.32
CA VAL A 229 5.21 -9.97 -25.03
C VAL A 229 4.31 -9.23 -24.05
N ALA A 230 4.91 -8.38 -23.21
CA ALA A 230 4.14 -7.43 -22.42
C ALA A 230 3.56 -6.37 -23.35
N ASP A 231 2.36 -5.92 -23.06
CA ASP A 231 1.72 -4.82 -23.77
C ASP A 231 1.78 -3.52 -22.95
N GLU A 232 1.35 -2.43 -23.58
CA GLU A 232 1.28 -1.14 -22.92
C GLU A 232 0.33 -1.22 -21.70
N PRO A 233 0.65 -0.51 -20.61
CA PRO A 233 -0.28 -0.36 -19.50
C PRO A 233 -1.53 0.40 -19.92
N SER A 234 -2.66 0.19 -19.21
CA SER A 234 -3.92 0.86 -19.53
C SER A 234 -3.78 2.38 -19.56
N SER A 235 -4.30 2.99 -20.63
CA SER A 235 -4.40 4.44 -20.80
C SER A 235 -5.82 4.99 -20.60
N TYR A 236 -6.82 4.14 -20.54
CA TYR A 236 -8.23 4.52 -20.38
C TYR A 236 -8.83 4.04 -19.04
N ALA A 237 -8.59 2.77 -18.68
CA ALA A 237 -9.10 2.23 -17.41
C ALA A 237 -8.32 2.78 -16.21
N ASN A 238 -9.02 3.35 -15.23
CA ASN A 238 -8.43 3.58 -13.92
C ASN A 238 -8.08 2.24 -13.25
N ASP A 239 -6.98 2.19 -12.51
CA ASP A 239 -6.69 1.02 -11.71
C ASP A 239 -7.57 0.98 -10.46
N TYR A 240 -8.26 -0.13 -10.26
CA TYR A 240 -9.04 -0.39 -9.05
C TYR A 240 -8.28 -1.31 -8.08
N LEU A 241 -8.57 -1.17 -6.79
CA LEU A 241 -8.19 -2.12 -5.76
C LEU A 241 -9.44 -2.86 -5.27
N MET A 242 -9.31 -4.12 -4.90
CA MET A 242 -10.37 -5.04 -4.49
C MET A 242 -11.33 -5.45 -5.63
N ALA A 243 -11.02 -5.05 -6.86
CA ALA A 243 -11.71 -5.40 -8.10
C ALA A 243 -10.81 -5.11 -9.30
N VAL A 244 -11.24 -5.47 -10.50
CA VAL A 244 -10.66 -4.98 -11.75
C VAL A 244 -11.59 -3.93 -12.37
N ASN A 245 -11.01 -2.90 -12.98
CA ASN A 245 -11.72 -2.02 -13.89
C ASN A 245 -11.57 -2.54 -15.32
N GLN A 246 -12.68 -2.83 -15.94
CA GLN A 246 -12.79 -3.20 -17.34
C GLN A 246 -13.38 -2.02 -18.11
N TYR A 247 -12.62 -1.42 -19.02
CA TYR A 247 -13.04 -0.23 -19.74
C TYR A 247 -13.55 -0.54 -21.13
N TYR A 248 -14.86 -0.40 -21.33
CA TYR A 248 -15.58 -0.56 -22.60
C TYR A 248 -16.06 0.80 -23.18
N GLY A 249 -15.34 1.89 -23.00
CA GLY A 249 -15.81 3.25 -23.26
C GLY A 249 -16.44 3.91 -22.04
N TYR A 250 -16.52 3.19 -20.95
CA TYR A 250 -16.87 3.61 -19.59
C TYR A 250 -16.24 2.65 -18.59
N ASP A 251 -15.93 3.15 -17.40
CA ASP A 251 -15.40 2.34 -16.31
C ASP A 251 -16.46 1.36 -15.79
N SER A 252 -16.08 0.09 -15.63
CA SER A 252 -16.92 -0.97 -15.09
C SER A 252 -16.14 -1.85 -14.12
N ALA A 253 -16.53 -1.85 -12.84
CA ALA A 253 -15.92 -2.74 -11.87
C ALA A 253 -16.42 -4.17 -12.04
N ASP A 254 -15.50 -5.14 -12.09
CA ASP A 254 -15.79 -6.56 -12.22
C ASP A 254 -14.82 -7.40 -11.36
N GLU A 255 -15.04 -8.71 -11.30
CA GLU A 255 -14.18 -9.68 -10.61
C GLU A 255 -13.74 -9.25 -9.21
N TYR A 256 -14.67 -8.83 -8.37
CA TYR A 256 -14.40 -8.37 -7.01
C TYR A 256 -13.63 -9.40 -6.17
N TRP A 257 -12.65 -8.91 -5.42
CA TRP A 257 -11.85 -9.72 -4.52
C TRP A 257 -12.29 -9.53 -3.06
N GLY A 258 -12.59 -10.62 -2.37
CA GLY A 258 -13.05 -10.60 -0.98
C GLY A 258 -11.96 -10.76 0.08
N GLY A 259 -10.69 -10.69 -0.30
CA GLY A 259 -9.57 -10.79 0.64
C GLY A 259 -9.35 -9.53 1.46
N GLU A 260 -8.23 -9.47 2.17
CA GLU A 260 -7.81 -8.39 3.04
C GLU A 260 -6.50 -7.77 2.53
N MET A 261 -6.51 -6.45 2.28
CA MET A 261 -5.39 -5.71 1.69
C MET A 261 -4.87 -4.66 2.67
N GLY A 262 -3.60 -4.78 3.06
CA GLY A 262 -2.92 -3.83 3.95
C GLY A 262 -2.17 -2.71 3.23
N ALA A 263 -1.80 -2.91 1.98
CA ALA A 263 -1.19 -1.90 1.11
C ALA A 263 -1.36 -2.27 -0.36
N ALA A 264 -1.30 -1.27 -1.25
CA ALA A 264 -1.18 -1.45 -2.69
C ALA A 264 -0.21 -0.42 -3.26
N PHE A 265 0.52 -0.78 -4.31
CA PHE A 265 1.52 0.10 -4.89
C PHE A 265 1.73 -0.13 -6.39
N PHE A 266 2.23 0.94 -7.04
CA PHE A 266 2.63 0.99 -8.44
C PHE A 266 3.99 1.70 -8.52
N HIS A 267 4.89 1.22 -9.39
CA HIS A 267 6.22 1.80 -9.55
C HIS A 267 6.72 1.67 -11.00
N THR A 268 7.73 2.47 -11.34
CA THR A 268 8.37 2.52 -12.65
C THR A 268 9.79 1.93 -12.64
N SER A 269 10.18 1.25 -11.55
CA SER A 269 11.52 0.66 -11.45
C SER A 269 11.67 -0.52 -12.39
N THR A 270 12.82 -0.58 -13.05
CA THR A 270 13.29 -1.70 -13.85
C THR A 270 14.38 -2.51 -13.14
N ASP A 271 14.78 -2.08 -11.94
CA ASP A 271 15.80 -2.73 -11.12
C ASP A 271 15.19 -3.89 -10.31
N SER A 272 15.67 -5.10 -10.52
CA SER A 272 15.24 -6.28 -9.77
C SER A 272 15.54 -6.20 -8.25
N GLY A 273 16.53 -5.40 -7.85
CA GLY A 273 16.83 -5.14 -6.44
C GLY A 273 15.79 -4.26 -5.75
N PHE A 274 15.06 -3.44 -6.52
CA PHE A 274 14.03 -2.54 -6.00
C PHE A 274 13.01 -3.26 -5.11
N ASN A 275 12.47 -4.40 -5.56
CA ASN A 275 11.44 -5.14 -4.82
C ASN A 275 11.92 -5.56 -3.43
N SER A 276 13.21 -5.94 -3.28
CA SER A 276 13.76 -6.32 -1.98
C SER A 276 13.76 -5.16 -1.00
N ASP A 277 14.29 -4.03 -1.39
CA ASP A 277 14.46 -2.87 -0.51
C ASP A 277 13.12 -2.20 -0.20
N PHE A 278 12.31 -2.00 -1.23
CA PHE A 278 11.00 -1.37 -1.09
C PHE A 278 10.04 -2.23 -0.25
N THR A 279 9.94 -3.55 -0.50
CA THR A 279 9.03 -4.39 0.29
C THR A 279 9.45 -4.54 1.74
N LEU A 280 10.76 -4.42 2.06
CA LEU A 280 11.24 -4.34 3.43
C LEU A 280 10.78 -3.05 4.11
N ALA A 281 10.93 -1.92 3.41
CA ALA A 281 10.49 -0.63 3.92
C ALA A 281 8.97 -0.57 4.09
N LEU A 282 8.20 -1.12 3.13
CA LEU A 282 6.74 -1.21 3.20
C LEU A 282 6.27 -2.10 4.36
N LYS A 283 6.94 -3.25 4.58
CA LYS A 283 6.70 -4.11 5.75
C LYS A 283 6.87 -3.32 7.05
N ASN A 284 8.03 -2.67 7.21
CA ASN A 284 8.34 -1.92 8.43
C ASN A 284 7.36 -0.76 8.65
N LEU A 285 6.94 -0.09 7.58
CA LEU A 285 5.92 0.97 7.63
C LEU A 285 4.58 0.39 8.10
N TRP A 286 4.12 -0.70 7.49
CA TRP A 286 2.84 -1.32 7.83
C TRP A 286 2.85 -1.83 9.28
N GLU A 287 3.90 -2.54 9.71
CA GLU A 287 4.04 -3.03 11.09
C GLU A 287 4.10 -1.89 12.10
N GLY A 288 4.86 -0.82 11.81
CA GLY A 288 4.95 0.36 12.68
C GLY A 288 3.63 1.15 12.77
N CYS A 289 2.83 1.18 11.71
CA CYS A 289 1.53 1.85 11.72
C CYS A 289 0.43 1.03 12.38
N THR A 290 0.52 -0.31 12.36
CA THR A 290 -0.57 -1.19 12.80
C THR A 290 -0.29 -1.89 14.13
N GLY A 291 0.97 -2.08 14.49
CA GLY A 291 1.39 -2.94 15.59
C GLY A 291 1.24 -4.45 15.28
N LEU A 292 0.84 -4.80 14.06
CA LEU A 292 0.76 -6.18 13.59
C LEU A 292 2.15 -6.62 13.07
N SER A 293 2.34 -7.92 12.88
CA SER A 293 3.56 -8.47 12.27
C SER A 293 3.21 -9.22 10.99
N LEU A 294 4.06 -9.06 9.95
CA LEU A 294 3.94 -9.78 8.69
C LEU A 294 4.37 -11.22 8.85
#